data_7bb15918f45789584d60089891d3c805
#
_entry.id   7bb15918f45789584d60089891d3c805
#
_cell.length_a   1.000
_cell.length_b   1.000
_cell.length_c   1.000
_cell.angle_alpha   90.00
_cell.angle_beta   90.00
_cell.angle_gamma   90.00
#
_symmetry.space_group_name_H-M   'P 1'
#
loop_
_entity.id
_entity.type
_entity.pdbx_description
1 polymer ?
#
loop_
_entity_poly.entity_id
_entity_poly.type
_entity_poly.pdbx_seq_one_letter_code
_entity_poly.pdbx_strand_id
1 'polypeptide(L)'
;EEAAEEMLSITIKDMVTKQYYSWTTKEFDAPEGLILDVSWTEQEMLTNFLKWWAENTPDILTGWNVNLYDMPYIARRINRVLGEKWMKSLSPWNRANEREVYVQGRRNYAYDISGINILDYLDLYRKFTYSSQESYRLDHIAFVELGQRKVNHDEYENFKDFYTSDWQKFMEYNIQDVELIDRLEDKMKLLELAITMSYDAKANFEDVYSQVRMWDTMIYN
;
A
#
# COMPACT_ATOMS: atom_id res chain seq x y z
N GLU A 1 10.28 13.49 0.41
CA GLU A 1 9.90 13.88 1.79
C GLU A 1 10.62 12.99 2.79
N GLU A 2 11.12 13.57 3.86
CA GLU A 2 11.98 12.87 4.85
C GLU A 2 11.16 12.08 5.91
N ALA A 3 9.87 11.83 5.71
CA ALA A 3 8.94 11.24 6.69
C ALA A 3 9.06 11.94 8.06
N ALA A 4 8.89 13.26 8.08
CA ALA A 4 9.08 14.10 9.27
C ALA A 4 7.93 13.96 10.27
N GLU A 5 6.70 13.84 9.78
CA GLU A 5 5.49 13.74 10.60
C GLU A 5 5.33 12.32 11.16
N GLU A 6 4.71 12.24 12.34
CA GLU A 6 4.43 10.95 12.98
C GLU A 6 3.42 10.13 12.18
N MET A 7 3.63 8.82 12.17
CA MET A 7 2.66 7.88 11.61
C MET A 7 1.55 7.65 12.64
N LEU A 8 0.32 7.90 12.22
CA LEU A 8 -0.84 7.87 13.11
C LEU A 8 -1.55 6.53 13.10
N SER A 9 -1.55 5.87 11.95
CA SER A 9 -2.19 4.56 11.74
C SER A 9 -1.58 3.81 10.57
N ILE A 10 -1.70 2.49 10.62
CA ILE A 10 -1.42 1.57 9.51
C ILE A 10 -2.62 0.63 9.42
N THR A 11 -3.22 0.51 8.23
CA THR A 11 -4.31 -0.42 7.99
C THR A 11 -3.97 -1.34 6.84
N ILE A 12 -4.14 -2.64 7.04
CA ILE A 12 -3.88 -3.70 6.07
C ILE A 12 -5.07 -4.64 6.00
N LYS A 13 -5.34 -5.15 4.79
CA LYS A 13 -6.21 -6.29 4.58
C LYS A 13 -5.39 -7.46 4.06
N ASP A 14 -5.50 -8.60 4.71
CA ASP A 14 -5.05 -9.87 4.15
C ASP A 14 -6.08 -10.35 3.11
N MET A 15 -5.63 -10.43 1.87
CA MET A 15 -6.49 -10.81 0.73
C MET A 15 -6.90 -12.29 0.73
N VAL A 16 -6.15 -13.15 1.42
CA VAL A 16 -6.41 -14.60 1.51
C VAL A 16 -7.45 -14.87 2.60
N THR A 17 -7.21 -14.38 3.81
CA THR A 17 -8.11 -14.57 4.96
C THR A 17 -9.27 -13.59 4.97
N LYS A 18 -9.19 -12.53 4.17
CA LYS A 18 -10.12 -11.38 4.15
C LYS A 18 -10.17 -10.61 5.48
N GLN A 19 -9.17 -10.81 6.34
CA GLN A 19 -9.08 -10.16 7.64
C GLN A 19 -8.48 -8.76 7.52
N TYR A 20 -9.07 -7.79 8.22
CA TYR A 20 -8.54 -6.44 8.37
C TYR A 20 -7.75 -6.32 9.67
N TYR A 21 -6.63 -5.62 9.60
CA TYR A 21 -5.76 -5.27 10.71
C TYR A 21 -5.50 -3.77 10.71
N SER A 22 -5.55 -3.14 11.89
CA SER A 22 -5.21 -1.73 12.04
C SER A 22 -4.37 -1.51 13.29
N TRP A 23 -3.27 -0.81 13.13
CA TRP A 23 -2.43 -0.29 14.21
C TRP A 23 -2.63 1.21 14.29
N THR A 24 -2.85 1.72 15.49
CA THR A 24 -3.18 3.13 15.70
C THR A 24 -2.65 3.65 17.03
N THR A 25 -2.43 4.96 17.11
CA THR A 25 -1.99 5.61 18.36
C THR A 25 -3.12 6.11 19.24
N LYS A 26 -4.38 5.98 18.79
CA LYS A 26 -5.58 6.38 19.55
C LYS A 26 -6.70 5.38 19.32
N GLU A 27 -7.53 5.20 20.33
CA GLU A 27 -8.75 4.40 20.21
C GLU A 27 -9.77 5.02 19.24
N PHE A 28 -10.54 4.17 18.59
CA PHE A 28 -11.71 4.53 17.81
C PHE A 28 -12.72 3.38 17.84
N ASP A 29 -13.95 3.65 17.45
CA ASP A 29 -15.00 2.63 17.35
C ASP A 29 -14.79 1.80 16.08
N ALA A 30 -14.08 0.68 16.25
CA ALA A 30 -13.66 -0.16 15.14
C ALA A 30 -14.84 -0.98 14.61
N PRO A 31 -14.97 -1.12 13.27
CA PRO A 31 -15.98 -1.97 12.68
C PRO A 31 -15.80 -3.43 13.07
N GLU A 32 -16.91 -4.17 13.12
CA GLU A 32 -16.90 -5.59 13.43
C GLU A 32 -15.99 -6.36 12.47
N GLY A 33 -15.15 -7.23 13.02
CA GLY A 33 -14.22 -8.05 12.24
C GLY A 33 -12.87 -7.40 11.96
N LEU A 34 -12.64 -6.15 12.34
CA LEU A 34 -11.32 -5.54 12.28
C LEU A 34 -10.50 -5.90 13.53
N ILE A 35 -9.29 -6.41 13.36
CA ILE A 35 -8.34 -6.63 14.45
C ILE A 35 -7.59 -5.32 14.69
N LEU A 36 -7.82 -4.72 15.84
CA LEU A 36 -7.28 -3.43 16.24
C LEU A 36 -6.18 -3.58 17.29
N ASP A 37 -5.01 -2.99 17.02
CA ASP A 37 -3.93 -2.77 17.99
C ASP A 37 -3.83 -1.28 18.29
N VAL A 38 -4.04 -0.90 19.56
CA VAL A 38 -3.92 0.49 20.01
C VAL A 38 -2.66 0.63 20.85
N SER A 39 -1.78 1.50 20.42
CA SER A 39 -0.49 1.77 21.09
C SER A 39 -0.44 3.22 21.57
N TRP A 40 0.24 3.47 22.68
CA TRP A 40 0.32 4.83 23.28
C TRP A 40 1.33 5.73 22.57
N THR A 41 2.24 5.15 21.81
CA THR A 41 3.30 5.88 21.08
C THR A 41 3.47 5.29 19.70
N GLU A 42 3.94 6.12 18.76
CA GLU A 42 4.32 5.66 17.43
C GLU A 42 5.38 4.56 17.47
N GLN A 43 6.35 4.66 18.39
CA GLN A 43 7.39 3.64 18.55
C GLN A 43 6.81 2.27 18.91
N GLU A 44 5.84 2.23 19.81
CA GLU A 44 5.14 1.01 20.20
C GLU A 44 4.31 0.46 19.03
N MET A 45 3.55 1.31 18.37
CA MET A 45 2.74 0.97 17.20
C MET A 45 3.59 0.35 16.09
N LEU A 46 4.68 0.98 15.70
CA LEU A 46 5.61 0.47 14.68
C LEU A 46 6.26 -0.85 15.12
N THR A 47 6.57 -1.01 16.40
CA THR A 47 7.13 -2.26 16.95
C THR A 47 6.12 -3.40 16.88
N ASN A 48 4.87 -3.15 17.24
CA ASN A 48 3.80 -4.14 17.18
C ASN A 48 3.45 -4.50 15.73
N PHE A 49 3.41 -3.52 14.85
CA PHE A 49 3.27 -3.74 13.42
C PHE A 49 4.38 -4.65 12.86
N LEU A 50 5.65 -4.37 13.17
CA LEU A 50 6.77 -5.16 12.68
C LEU A 50 6.82 -6.58 13.24
N LYS A 51 6.35 -6.81 14.47
CA LYS A 51 6.19 -8.17 15.02
C LYS A 51 5.16 -8.97 14.22
N TRP A 52 3.99 -8.37 13.99
CA TRP A 52 2.95 -8.99 13.16
C TRP A 52 3.43 -9.22 11.74
N TRP A 53 4.12 -8.23 11.14
CA TRP A 53 4.67 -8.31 9.80
C TRP A 53 5.66 -9.47 9.63
N ALA A 54 6.54 -9.69 10.61
CA ALA A 54 7.50 -10.78 10.57
C ALA A 54 6.85 -12.19 10.59
N GLU A 55 5.68 -12.30 11.25
CA GLU A 55 4.90 -13.55 11.32
C GLU A 55 4.00 -13.76 10.11
N ASN A 56 3.61 -12.66 9.44
CA ASN A 56 2.63 -12.64 8.35
C ASN A 56 3.19 -11.99 7.08
N THR A 57 4.50 -12.11 6.84
CA THR A 57 5.15 -11.49 5.68
C THR A 57 4.47 -11.91 4.36
N PRO A 58 3.96 -10.98 3.55
CA PRO A 58 3.28 -11.32 2.31
C PRO A 58 4.29 -11.61 1.18
N ASP A 59 3.92 -12.47 0.23
CA ASP A 59 4.67 -12.65 -1.02
C ASP A 59 4.43 -11.46 -1.98
N ILE A 60 3.22 -10.90 -1.93
CA ILE A 60 2.79 -9.77 -2.76
C ILE A 60 2.15 -8.70 -1.87
N LEU A 61 2.63 -7.48 -1.99
CA LEU A 61 2.05 -6.28 -1.40
C LEU A 61 1.42 -5.43 -2.49
N THR A 62 0.21 -4.95 -2.24
CA THR A 62 -0.48 -4.03 -3.14
C THR A 62 -1.08 -2.85 -2.38
N GLY A 63 -1.36 -1.79 -3.10
CA GLY A 63 -1.99 -0.58 -2.61
C GLY A 63 -2.08 0.45 -3.73
N TRP A 64 -2.73 1.58 -3.48
CA TRP A 64 -2.83 2.66 -4.46
C TRP A 64 -1.66 3.62 -4.34
N ASN A 65 -0.75 3.60 -5.31
CA ASN A 65 0.52 4.34 -5.28
C ASN A 65 1.46 3.93 -4.13
N VAL A 66 1.31 2.70 -3.65
CA VAL A 66 2.02 2.16 -2.49
C VAL A 66 3.54 2.15 -2.67
N ASN A 67 4.01 1.94 -3.90
CA ASN A 67 5.42 1.85 -4.23
C ASN A 67 6.15 3.19 -4.11
N LEU A 68 5.48 4.30 -4.38
CA LEU A 68 6.07 5.64 -4.36
C LEU A 68 5.67 6.48 -3.14
N TYR A 69 4.65 6.06 -2.39
CA TYR A 69 4.14 6.83 -1.25
C TYR A 69 4.20 6.05 0.05
N ASP A 70 3.36 5.02 0.22
CA ASP A 70 3.21 4.34 1.51
C ASP A 70 4.48 3.62 1.94
N MET A 71 5.06 2.79 1.07
CA MET A 71 6.25 2.02 1.42
C MET A 71 7.49 2.87 1.71
N PRO A 72 7.83 3.89 0.91
CA PRO A 72 8.90 4.82 1.25
C PRO A 72 8.65 5.55 2.59
N TYR A 73 7.41 5.94 2.86
CA TYR A 73 7.08 6.63 4.11
C TYR A 73 7.24 5.71 5.31
N ILE A 74 6.65 4.52 5.26
CA ILE A 74 6.74 3.49 6.32
C ILE A 74 8.21 3.13 6.58
N ALA A 75 8.97 2.81 5.54
CA ALA A 75 10.38 2.42 5.68
C ALA A 75 11.24 3.52 6.30
N ARG A 76 11.11 4.76 5.80
CA ARG A 76 11.83 5.92 6.36
C ARG A 76 11.40 6.23 7.78
N ARG A 77 10.11 6.10 8.09
CA ARG A 77 9.61 6.36 9.42
C ARG A 77 10.11 5.32 10.43
N ILE A 78 10.08 4.04 10.07
CA ILE A 78 10.67 2.97 10.88
C ILE A 78 12.17 3.22 11.09
N ASN A 79 12.89 3.56 10.02
CA ASN A 79 14.32 3.87 10.14
C ASN A 79 14.59 5.03 11.11
N ARG A 80 13.77 6.08 11.06
CA ARG A 80 13.91 7.27 11.92
C ARG A 80 13.60 6.99 13.39
N VAL A 81 12.54 6.21 13.66
CA VAL A 81 12.01 5.96 15.02
C VAL A 81 12.71 4.78 15.70
N LEU A 82 12.93 3.69 14.95
CA LEU A 82 13.44 2.43 15.49
C LEU A 82 14.87 2.10 15.02
N GLY A 83 15.33 2.74 13.93
CA GLY A 83 16.65 2.54 13.34
C GLY A 83 16.69 1.54 12.18
N GLU A 84 17.81 1.55 11.47
CA GLU A 84 18.02 0.82 10.21
C GLU A 84 17.78 -0.70 10.31
N LYS A 85 18.16 -1.30 11.44
CA LYS A 85 17.97 -2.74 11.68
C LYS A 85 16.48 -3.13 11.59
N TRP A 86 15.62 -2.30 12.18
CA TRP A 86 14.18 -2.52 12.16
C TRP A 86 13.59 -2.23 10.78
N MET A 87 14.06 -1.22 10.08
CA MET A 87 13.65 -0.94 8.71
C MET A 87 13.99 -2.12 7.79
N LYS A 88 15.17 -2.70 7.92
CA LYS A 88 15.58 -3.88 7.16
C LYS A 88 14.71 -5.11 7.44
N SER A 89 14.12 -5.23 8.63
CA SER A 89 13.20 -6.33 8.96
C SER A 89 11.84 -6.29 8.26
N LEU A 90 11.55 -5.24 7.49
CA LEU A 90 10.45 -5.27 6.50
C LEU A 90 10.66 -6.39 5.47
N SER A 91 11.92 -6.75 5.19
CA SER A 91 12.26 -7.90 4.36
C SER A 91 12.47 -9.15 5.22
N PRO A 92 11.90 -10.33 4.86
CA PRO A 92 12.15 -11.59 5.56
C PRO A 92 13.63 -11.98 5.55
N TRP A 93 14.42 -11.40 4.63
CA TRP A 93 15.86 -11.64 4.52
C TRP A 93 16.71 -10.48 5.05
N ASN A 94 16.10 -9.50 5.73
CA ASN A 94 16.75 -8.28 6.21
C ASN A 94 17.46 -7.48 5.11
N ARG A 95 16.86 -7.44 3.92
CA ARG A 95 17.34 -6.74 2.73
C ARG A 95 16.26 -5.80 2.20
N ALA A 96 16.17 -4.62 2.80
CA ALA A 96 15.34 -3.52 2.31
C ALA A 96 16.26 -2.34 2.01
N ASN A 97 16.22 -1.84 0.78
CA ASN A 97 17.08 -0.75 0.31
C ASN A 97 16.26 0.30 -0.44
N GLU A 98 16.58 1.55 -0.20
CA GLU A 98 16.03 2.66 -0.98
C GLU A 98 16.67 2.71 -2.37
N ARG A 99 15.87 2.95 -3.40
CA ARG A 99 16.34 3.21 -4.76
C ARG A 99 15.72 4.47 -5.34
N GLU A 100 16.47 5.16 -6.17
CA GLU A 100 15.95 6.29 -6.94
C GLU A 100 15.17 5.79 -8.16
N VAL A 101 14.02 6.41 -8.40
CA VAL A 101 13.20 6.18 -9.58
C VAL A 101 12.80 7.52 -10.21
N TYR A 102 12.73 7.57 -11.52
CA TYR A 102 12.31 8.77 -12.25
C TYR A 102 10.90 8.57 -12.81
N VAL A 103 9.96 9.37 -12.31
CA VAL A 103 8.57 9.36 -12.78
C VAL A 103 8.26 10.70 -13.43
N GLN A 104 7.93 10.71 -14.71
CA GLN A 104 7.67 11.93 -15.48
C GLN A 104 8.79 12.98 -15.35
N GLY A 105 10.05 12.52 -15.35
CA GLY A 105 11.23 13.39 -15.23
C GLY A 105 11.50 13.91 -13.82
N ARG A 106 10.68 13.55 -12.83
CA ARG A 106 10.89 13.91 -11.42
C ARG A 106 11.53 12.75 -10.66
N ARG A 107 12.52 13.08 -9.83
CA ARG A 107 13.18 12.14 -8.93
C ARG A 107 12.22 11.76 -7.80
N ASN A 108 12.03 10.47 -7.63
CA ASN A 108 11.27 9.86 -6.54
C ASN A 108 12.10 8.75 -5.89
N TYR A 109 11.61 8.20 -4.81
CA TYR A 109 12.25 7.11 -4.10
C TYR A 109 11.26 5.97 -3.92
N ALA A 110 11.73 4.76 -4.14
CA ALA A 110 11.04 3.52 -3.88
C ALA A 110 11.91 2.61 -3.00
N TYR A 111 11.36 1.54 -2.47
CA TYR A 111 12.11 0.57 -1.68
C TYR A 111 12.05 -0.80 -2.35
N ASP A 112 13.22 -1.41 -2.51
CA ASP A 112 13.34 -2.81 -2.89
C ASP A 112 13.37 -3.65 -1.61
N ILE A 113 12.32 -4.42 -1.37
CA ILE A 113 12.17 -5.27 -0.19
C ILE A 113 12.33 -6.71 -0.65
N SER A 114 13.52 -7.27 -0.48
CA SER A 114 13.80 -8.63 -0.94
C SER A 114 12.87 -9.65 -0.27
N GLY A 115 12.21 -10.47 -1.07
CA GLY A 115 11.24 -11.48 -0.63
C GLY A 115 9.78 -11.01 -0.71
N ILE A 116 9.52 -9.74 -1.04
CA ILE A 116 8.17 -9.21 -1.23
C ILE A 116 8.11 -8.53 -2.59
N ASN A 117 7.10 -8.87 -3.39
CA ASN A 117 6.83 -8.20 -4.67
C ASN A 117 5.80 -7.08 -4.46
N ILE A 118 6.13 -5.87 -4.87
CA ILE A 118 5.19 -4.74 -4.78
C ILE A 118 4.47 -4.60 -6.11
N LEU A 119 3.22 -5.03 -6.15
CA LEU A 119 2.32 -4.83 -7.29
C LEU A 119 1.41 -3.64 -7.03
N ASP A 120 1.89 -2.44 -7.39
CA ASP A 120 1.14 -1.20 -7.21
C ASP A 120 -0.14 -1.21 -8.06
N TYR A 121 -1.30 -1.09 -7.40
CA TYR A 121 -2.59 -1.19 -8.08
C TYR A 121 -2.85 -0.05 -9.05
N LEU A 122 -2.32 1.15 -8.77
CA LEU A 122 -2.39 2.28 -9.70
C LEU A 122 -1.64 1.98 -11.01
N ASP A 123 -0.45 1.36 -10.91
CA ASP A 123 0.34 1.01 -12.08
C ASP A 123 -0.30 -0.14 -12.86
N LEU A 124 -0.89 -1.12 -12.19
CA LEU A 124 -1.69 -2.16 -12.84
C LEU A 124 -2.90 -1.56 -13.56
N TYR A 125 -3.62 -0.65 -12.89
CA TYR A 125 -4.76 0.04 -13.49
C TYR A 125 -4.37 0.79 -14.75
N ARG A 126 -3.30 1.60 -14.71
CA ARG A 126 -2.80 2.34 -15.87
C ARG A 126 -2.36 1.44 -17.01
N LYS A 127 -1.77 0.29 -16.69
CA LYS A 127 -1.25 -0.64 -17.69
C LYS A 127 -2.33 -1.43 -18.40
N PHE A 128 -3.32 -1.90 -17.67
CA PHE A 128 -4.31 -2.85 -18.17
C PHE A 128 -5.66 -2.22 -18.50
N THR A 129 -5.85 -0.92 -18.28
CA THR A 129 -7.03 -0.19 -18.75
C THR A 129 -6.70 0.63 -19.99
N TYR A 130 -7.56 0.52 -21.00
CA TYR A 130 -7.32 1.18 -22.31
C TYR A 130 -7.79 2.63 -22.34
N SER A 131 -8.63 3.05 -21.40
CA SER A 131 -9.17 4.41 -21.35
C SER A 131 -8.32 5.31 -20.46
N SER A 132 -7.91 6.44 -20.99
CA SER A 132 -7.29 7.49 -20.19
C SER A 132 -8.33 8.12 -19.25
N GLN A 133 -7.94 8.37 -18.01
CA GLN A 133 -8.80 9.00 -17.01
C GLN A 133 -8.40 10.46 -16.79
N GLU A 134 -9.36 11.30 -16.43
CA GLU A 134 -9.11 12.71 -16.08
C GLU A 134 -8.25 12.85 -14.83
N SER A 135 -8.42 11.92 -13.89
CA SER A 135 -7.65 11.84 -12.65
C SER A 135 -7.38 10.39 -12.27
N TYR A 136 -6.18 10.13 -11.76
CA TYR A 136 -5.77 8.82 -11.23
C TYR A 136 -5.75 8.79 -9.69
N ARG A 137 -6.50 9.68 -9.04
CA ARG A 137 -6.73 9.59 -7.60
C ARG A 137 -7.68 8.42 -7.31
N LEU A 138 -7.45 7.72 -6.20
CA LEU A 138 -8.26 6.56 -5.82
C LEU A 138 -9.76 6.88 -5.76
N ASP A 139 -10.13 8.05 -5.23
CA ASP A 139 -11.52 8.51 -5.17
C ASP A 139 -12.17 8.61 -6.56
N HIS A 140 -11.45 9.22 -7.52
CA HIS A 140 -11.96 9.36 -8.89
C HIS A 140 -12.12 7.99 -9.56
N ILE A 141 -11.12 7.12 -9.44
CA ILE A 141 -11.17 5.79 -10.06
C ILE A 141 -12.24 4.92 -9.39
N ALA A 142 -12.39 4.98 -8.08
CA ALA A 142 -13.47 4.28 -7.38
C ALA A 142 -14.85 4.78 -7.84
N PHE A 143 -15.01 6.08 -8.08
CA PHE A 143 -16.26 6.60 -8.64
C PHE A 143 -16.51 6.12 -10.07
N VAL A 144 -15.51 6.16 -10.94
CA VAL A 144 -15.64 5.71 -12.34
C VAL A 144 -15.94 4.20 -12.40
N GLU A 145 -15.21 3.41 -11.64
CA GLU A 145 -15.30 1.96 -11.72
C GLU A 145 -16.42 1.36 -10.84
N LEU A 146 -16.62 1.87 -9.63
CA LEU A 146 -17.55 1.30 -8.67
C LEU A 146 -18.83 2.13 -8.49
N GLY A 147 -18.86 3.36 -9.01
CA GLY A 147 -19.94 4.34 -8.73
C GLY A 147 -19.94 4.87 -7.29
N GLN A 148 -18.86 4.67 -6.57
CA GLN A 148 -18.73 5.03 -5.16
C GLN A 148 -17.74 6.18 -4.97
N ARG A 149 -18.09 7.14 -4.12
CA ARG A 149 -17.18 8.21 -3.68
C ARG A 149 -16.65 7.88 -2.29
N LYS A 150 -15.45 8.35 -1.99
CA LYS A 150 -14.89 8.31 -0.64
C LYS A 150 -15.71 9.15 0.35
N VAL A 151 -15.51 8.89 1.64
CA VAL A 151 -15.95 9.79 2.71
C VAL A 151 -15.37 11.17 2.43
N ASN A 152 -16.25 12.17 2.35
CA ASN A 152 -15.84 13.54 2.04
C ASN A 152 -15.18 14.18 3.27
N HIS A 153 -14.05 14.84 3.07
CA HIS A 153 -13.31 15.58 4.10
C HIS A 153 -13.11 17.05 3.72
N ASP A 154 -13.82 17.53 2.67
CA ASP A 154 -13.71 18.93 2.18
C ASP A 154 -14.20 19.98 3.19
N GLU A 155 -14.84 19.56 4.27
CA GLU A 155 -15.28 20.42 5.37
C GLU A 155 -14.14 20.87 6.32
N TYR A 156 -12.94 20.25 6.21
CA TYR A 156 -11.77 20.60 7.00
C TYR A 156 -10.81 21.46 6.19
N GLU A 157 -10.20 22.48 6.83
CA GLU A 157 -9.28 23.42 6.17
C GLU A 157 -8.04 22.73 5.62
N ASN A 158 -7.56 21.69 6.33
CA ASN A 158 -6.42 20.90 5.91
C ASN A 158 -6.48 19.49 6.52
N PHE A 159 -5.63 18.59 6.03
CA PHE A 159 -5.60 17.21 6.48
C PHE A 159 -5.22 17.04 7.97
N LYS A 160 -4.45 18.00 8.52
CA LYS A 160 -4.09 18.01 9.93
C LYS A 160 -5.31 18.30 10.81
N ASP A 161 -6.14 19.23 10.40
CA ASP A 161 -7.39 19.54 11.11
C ASP A 161 -8.35 18.34 11.07
N PHE A 162 -8.38 17.61 9.97
CA PHE A 162 -9.19 16.41 9.83
C PHE A 162 -8.84 15.37 10.91
N TYR A 163 -7.60 14.90 10.99
CA TYR A 163 -7.24 13.86 11.97
C TYR A 163 -7.18 14.34 13.43
N THR A 164 -7.06 15.67 13.66
CA THR A 164 -7.08 16.23 15.02
C THR A 164 -8.49 16.46 15.54
N SER A 165 -9.41 16.85 14.67
CA SER A 165 -10.79 17.21 15.06
C SER A 165 -11.74 16.02 15.05
N ASP A 166 -11.56 15.08 14.12
CA ASP A 166 -12.43 13.92 13.95
C ASP A 166 -11.61 12.63 13.68
N TRP A 167 -11.06 12.10 14.75
CA TRP A 167 -10.26 10.88 14.69
C TRP A 167 -11.06 9.67 14.18
N GLN A 168 -12.32 9.54 14.59
CA GLN A 168 -13.19 8.46 14.16
C GLN A 168 -13.35 8.47 12.64
N LYS A 169 -13.74 9.60 12.07
CA LYS A 169 -13.93 9.75 10.62
C LYS A 169 -12.62 9.57 9.83
N PHE A 170 -11.48 10.00 10.41
CA PHE A 170 -10.16 9.77 9.83
C PHE A 170 -9.84 8.27 9.73
N MET A 171 -10.12 7.49 10.77
CA MET A 171 -9.90 6.04 10.76
C MET A 171 -10.85 5.33 9.80
N GLU A 172 -12.11 5.73 9.74
CA GLU A 172 -13.08 5.22 8.77
C GLU A 172 -12.62 5.51 7.33
N TYR A 173 -12.08 6.70 7.07
CA TYR A 173 -11.50 7.06 5.77
C TYR A 173 -10.30 6.16 5.43
N ASN A 174 -9.40 5.92 6.36
CA ASN A 174 -8.23 5.07 6.18
C ASN A 174 -8.62 3.60 5.86
N ILE A 175 -9.61 3.07 6.58
CA ILE A 175 -10.15 1.72 6.34
C ILE A 175 -10.84 1.65 4.97
N GLN A 176 -11.62 2.68 4.62
CA GLN A 176 -12.31 2.75 3.33
C GLN A 176 -11.33 2.73 2.15
N ASP A 177 -10.15 3.36 2.27
CA ASP A 177 -9.13 3.33 1.22
C ASP A 177 -8.66 1.91 0.92
N VAL A 178 -8.47 1.10 1.95
CA VAL A 178 -8.11 -0.33 1.80
C VAL A 178 -9.29 -1.12 1.21
N GLU A 179 -10.51 -0.85 1.65
CA GLU A 179 -11.72 -1.51 1.14
C GLU A 179 -11.97 -1.20 -0.34
N LEU A 180 -11.73 0.04 -0.77
CA LEU A 180 -11.90 0.42 -2.17
C LEU A 180 -10.97 -0.35 -3.11
N ILE A 181 -9.73 -0.61 -2.69
CA ILE A 181 -8.78 -1.42 -3.48
C ILE A 181 -9.26 -2.86 -3.59
N ASP A 182 -9.75 -3.45 -2.50
CA ASP A 182 -10.33 -4.80 -2.52
C ASP A 182 -11.52 -4.89 -3.48
N ARG A 183 -12.42 -3.91 -3.45
CA ARG A 183 -13.58 -3.85 -4.36
C ARG A 183 -13.19 -3.61 -5.82
N LEU A 184 -12.15 -2.80 -6.05
CA LEU A 184 -11.60 -2.64 -7.39
C LEU A 184 -11.03 -3.96 -7.91
N GLU A 185 -10.30 -4.70 -7.07
CA GLU A 185 -9.78 -6.02 -7.44
C GLU A 185 -10.90 -7.03 -7.67
N ASP A 186 -11.95 -7.04 -6.85
CA ASP A 186 -13.10 -7.93 -7.03
C ASP A 186 -13.79 -7.71 -8.39
N LYS A 187 -13.84 -6.45 -8.87
CA LYS A 187 -14.42 -6.11 -10.17
C LYS A 187 -13.46 -6.33 -11.33
N MET A 188 -12.22 -5.86 -11.20
CA MET A 188 -11.30 -5.71 -12.34
C MET A 188 -10.31 -6.87 -12.47
N LYS A 189 -10.01 -7.58 -11.39
CA LYS A 189 -9.13 -8.75 -11.36
C LYS A 189 -7.72 -8.48 -11.90
N LEU A 190 -7.17 -7.29 -11.63
CA LEU A 190 -5.87 -6.88 -12.16
C LEU A 190 -4.68 -7.58 -11.49
N LEU A 191 -4.78 -7.85 -10.19
CA LEU A 191 -3.78 -8.66 -9.47
C LEU A 191 -3.83 -10.10 -9.95
N GLU A 192 -5.02 -10.69 -10.04
CA GLU A 192 -5.20 -12.04 -10.56
C GLU A 192 -4.64 -12.17 -11.98
N LEU A 193 -4.90 -11.18 -12.85
CA LEU A 193 -4.35 -11.12 -14.19
C LEU A 193 -2.81 -11.06 -14.17
N ALA A 194 -2.21 -10.16 -13.36
CA ALA A 194 -0.77 -10.00 -13.27
C ALA A 194 -0.09 -11.28 -12.76
N ILE A 195 -0.65 -11.93 -11.74
CA ILE A 195 -0.15 -13.18 -11.17
C ILE A 195 -0.23 -14.31 -12.22
N THR A 196 -1.37 -14.44 -12.92
CA THR A 196 -1.56 -15.46 -13.96
C THR A 196 -0.58 -15.27 -15.10
N MET A 197 -0.41 -14.04 -15.61
CA MET A 197 0.54 -13.73 -16.66
C MET A 197 1.98 -14.06 -16.26
N SER A 198 2.38 -13.73 -15.04
CA SER A 198 3.73 -14.03 -14.54
C SER A 198 3.96 -15.53 -14.42
N TYR A 199 2.96 -16.27 -13.91
CA TYR A 199 3.02 -17.71 -13.79
C TYR A 199 3.16 -18.39 -15.15
N ASP A 200 2.33 -18.02 -16.12
CA ASP A 200 2.37 -18.59 -17.48
C ASP A 200 3.68 -18.28 -18.19
N ALA A 201 4.21 -17.06 -18.02
CA ALA A 201 5.48 -16.64 -18.58
C ALA A 201 6.70 -17.17 -17.81
N LYS A 202 6.52 -17.76 -16.62
CA LYS A 202 7.59 -18.12 -15.67
C LYS A 202 8.51 -16.93 -15.35
N ALA A 203 7.91 -15.74 -15.22
CA ALA A 203 8.58 -14.48 -14.93
C ALA A 203 8.35 -14.06 -13.48
N ASN A 204 9.10 -13.07 -13.00
CA ASN A 204 8.80 -12.46 -11.70
C ASN A 204 7.50 -11.64 -11.80
N PHE A 205 6.77 -11.50 -10.68
CA PHE A 205 5.52 -10.76 -10.66
C PHE A 205 5.67 -9.31 -11.11
N GLU A 206 6.75 -8.63 -10.76
CA GLU A 206 7.01 -7.24 -11.18
C GLU A 206 7.38 -7.11 -12.66
N ASP A 207 7.75 -8.19 -13.34
CA ASP A 207 8.08 -8.15 -14.78
C ASP A 207 6.85 -7.89 -15.65
N VAL A 208 5.64 -8.05 -15.10
CA VAL A 208 4.38 -7.70 -15.80
C VAL A 208 4.33 -6.23 -16.23
N TYR A 209 5.06 -5.35 -15.55
CA TYR A 209 5.15 -3.94 -15.93
C TYR A 209 6.00 -3.72 -17.19
N SER A 210 6.84 -4.68 -17.58
CA SER A 210 7.71 -4.60 -18.76
C SER A 210 7.31 -5.62 -19.80
N GLN A 211 6.71 -5.14 -20.90
CA GLN A 211 6.37 -6.00 -22.03
C GLN A 211 7.58 -6.75 -22.59
N VAL A 212 8.73 -6.08 -22.69
CA VAL A 212 9.96 -6.67 -23.23
C VAL A 212 10.41 -7.84 -22.36
N ARG A 213 10.49 -7.66 -21.04
CA ARG A 213 10.89 -8.73 -20.10
C ARG A 213 9.95 -9.93 -20.17
N MET A 214 8.64 -9.68 -20.23
CA MET A 214 7.66 -10.75 -20.35
C MET A 214 7.86 -11.56 -21.63
N TRP A 215 8.04 -10.89 -22.78
CA TRP A 215 8.29 -11.58 -24.05
C TRP A 215 9.63 -12.33 -24.05
N ASP A 216 10.70 -11.71 -23.55
CA ASP A 216 12.00 -12.35 -23.45
C ASP A 216 11.91 -13.65 -22.62
N THR A 217 11.25 -13.59 -21.48
CA THR A 217 11.09 -14.78 -20.61
C THR A 217 10.26 -15.86 -21.30
N MET A 218 9.17 -15.48 -21.99
CA MET A 218 8.31 -16.44 -22.72
C MET A 218 9.04 -17.11 -23.92
N ILE A 219 9.96 -16.40 -24.57
CA ILE A 219 10.70 -16.93 -25.72
C ILE A 219 11.82 -17.88 -25.27
N TYR A 220 12.44 -17.62 -24.11
CA TYR A 220 13.56 -18.42 -23.60
C TYR A 220 13.14 -19.61 -22.73
N ASN A 221 11.88 -19.73 -22.32
CA ASN A 221 11.32 -20.86 -21.59
C ASN A 221 10.52 -21.82 -22.48
#